data_0205ae0326415b7f6ccc47a1289e02cf
#
_entry.id   0205ae0326415b7f6ccc47a1289e02cf
#
_cell.length_a   1.000
_cell.length_b   1.000
_cell.length_c   1.000
_cell.angle_alpha   90.00
_cell.angle_beta   90.00
_cell.angle_gamma   90.00
#
_symmetry.space_group_name_H-M   'P 1'
#
loop_
_entity.id
_entity.type
_entity.pdbx_description
1 polymer ?
#
loop_
_entity_poly.entity_id
_entity_poly.type
_entity_poly.pdbx_seq_one_letter_code
_entity_poly.pdbx_strand_id
1 'polypeptide(L)'
;MSSRRWAGITGSLVTASFSAVMMLSWTAAADDQGPGSEKGGKVVDEAPAGVRLRTLLPERISVDNSSKKTAITATVKNEGTKDSDGIRLLVVGFGGLKITDVRGCSAIAEKDLPEGSNSGFSCPVGPLAAGKSTSYAVRATYDLSKAGKICLPVQSTDGKKTFWQQGPVPFGTTNPSPNAPATPLLLGTDNKPAAPGGDELPKTGVGRDVLPLGAAGAALIAVGAAGVWWSRRGRQET
;
A
#
# COMPACT_ATOMS: atom_id res chain seq x y z
N MET A 1 20.39 77.33 21.05
CA MET A 1 21.53 77.68 20.19
C MET A 1 21.74 76.61 19.16
N SER A 2 21.68 77.03 17.90
CA SER A 2 22.28 76.41 16.70
C SER A 2 21.76 75.06 16.26
N SER A 3 20.83 74.93 15.32
CA SER A 3 20.88 75.18 13.85
C SER A 3 21.85 74.23 13.10
N ARG A 4 21.28 73.39 12.19
CA ARG A 4 21.52 73.25 10.74
C ARG A 4 21.11 71.87 10.33
N ARG A 5 20.08 71.66 9.50
CA ARG A 5 19.93 71.83 8.03
C ARG A 5 20.59 70.78 7.19
N TRP A 6 19.71 70.22 6.30
CA TRP A 6 19.93 69.75 4.92
C TRP A 6 20.43 68.32 4.81
N ALA A 7 20.01 67.44 3.88
CA ALA A 7 19.26 67.46 2.60
C ALA A 7 18.80 66.04 2.39
N GLY A 8 17.70 65.71 1.94
CA GLY A 8 17.12 65.49 0.62
C GLY A 8 17.89 64.57 -0.29
N ILE A 9 17.42 63.27 -0.42
CA ILE A 9 17.66 62.48 -1.63
C ILE A 9 16.38 61.66 -1.91
N THR A 10 15.77 62.04 -3.01
CA THR A 10 14.76 61.31 -3.75
C THR A 10 15.30 59.94 -4.22
N GLY A 11 14.57 58.87 -4.00
CA GLY A 11 14.99 57.58 -4.48
C GLY A 11 13.81 56.59 -4.59
N SER A 12 13.22 56.60 -5.75
CA SER A 12 12.53 55.50 -6.46
C SER A 12 11.70 54.51 -5.66
N LEU A 13 10.40 54.65 -5.78
CA LEU A 13 9.38 53.60 -5.62
C LEU A 13 9.68 52.40 -6.55
N VAL A 14 10.21 51.34 -6.00
CA VAL A 14 10.17 50.04 -6.63
C VAL A 14 8.92 49.33 -6.11
N THR A 15 7.87 49.39 -6.87
CA THR A 15 6.68 48.57 -6.66
C THR A 15 7.05 47.10 -6.94
N ALA A 16 7.44 46.38 -5.91
CA ALA A 16 7.53 44.93 -5.94
C ALA A 16 6.10 44.39 -5.94
N SER A 17 5.61 44.02 -7.11
CA SER A 17 4.39 43.26 -7.28
C SER A 17 4.62 41.87 -6.68
N PHE A 18 4.22 41.67 -5.43
CA PHE A 18 4.08 40.34 -4.85
C PHE A 18 2.88 39.66 -5.52
N SER A 19 3.16 38.89 -6.55
CA SER A 19 2.22 37.85 -7.03
C SER A 19 2.08 36.82 -5.93
N ALA A 20 1.02 36.95 -5.12
CA ALA A 20 0.58 35.92 -4.21
C ALA A 20 0.15 34.72 -5.05
N VAL A 21 1.06 33.80 -5.28
CA VAL A 21 0.73 32.45 -5.70
C VAL A 21 -0.02 31.84 -4.53
N MET A 22 -1.35 31.90 -4.57
CA MET A 22 -2.19 31.03 -3.75
C MET A 22 -1.90 29.60 -4.18
N MET A 23 -0.94 28.98 -3.49
CA MET A 23 -0.88 27.52 -3.44
C MET A 23 -2.18 27.09 -2.76
N LEU A 24 -3.19 26.73 -3.57
CA LEU A 24 -4.23 25.85 -3.11
C LEU A 24 -3.49 24.57 -2.68
N SER A 25 -3.22 24.50 -1.39
CA SER A 25 -2.94 23.23 -0.76
C SER A 25 -4.21 22.40 -0.94
N TRP A 26 -4.25 21.64 -2.02
CA TRP A 26 -5.08 20.46 -2.04
C TRP A 26 -4.50 19.61 -0.92
N THR A 27 -5.10 19.70 0.25
CA THR A 27 -5.11 18.58 1.16
C THR A 27 -5.82 17.49 0.37
N ALA A 28 -5.07 16.74 -0.43
CA ALA A 28 -5.43 15.38 -0.70
C ALA A 28 -5.65 14.83 0.71
N ALA A 29 -6.92 14.63 1.08
CA ALA A 29 -7.23 13.65 2.08
C ALA A 29 -6.47 12.43 1.57
N ALA A 30 -5.33 12.14 2.17
CA ALA A 30 -4.69 10.87 2.02
C ALA A 30 -5.79 9.92 2.46
N ASP A 31 -6.45 9.30 1.49
CA ASP A 31 -7.15 8.07 1.74
C ASP A 31 -6.09 7.23 2.43
N ASP A 32 -6.29 6.97 3.71
CA ASP A 32 -5.41 6.20 4.60
C ASP A 32 -5.46 4.71 4.19
N GLN A 33 -5.66 4.49 2.92
CA GLN A 33 -5.72 3.25 2.13
C GLN A 33 -4.40 2.99 1.41
N GLY A 34 -3.30 3.53 1.92
CA GLY A 34 -1.97 3.15 1.47
C GLY A 34 -1.80 1.62 1.51
N PRO A 35 -0.80 1.05 0.79
CA PRO A 35 -0.49 -0.38 0.85
C PRO A 35 0.09 -0.76 2.22
N GLY A 36 -0.69 -0.55 3.27
CA GLY A 36 -0.33 -0.82 4.65
C GLY A 36 -1.13 -1.98 5.22
N SER A 37 -0.65 -2.48 6.34
CA SER A 37 -1.24 -3.60 7.08
C SER A 37 -2.69 -3.39 7.54
N GLU A 38 -3.17 -2.15 7.53
CA GLU A 38 -4.54 -1.76 7.92
C GLU A 38 -5.51 -1.65 6.75
N LYS A 39 -5.03 -1.82 5.51
CA LYS A 39 -5.84 -1.65 4.32
C LYS A 39 -7.11 -2.49 4.36
N GLY A 40 -8.25 -1.87 4.06
CA GLY A 40 -9.55 -2.52 4.03
C GLY A 40 -10.18 -2.80 5.39
N GLY A 41 -9.66 -2.23 6.50
CA GLY A 41 -10.23 -2.38 7.84
C GLY A 41 -11.32 -1.34 8.13
N LYS A 42 -12.39 -1.78 8.83
CA LYS A 42 -13.49 -0.92 9.28
C LYS A 42 -14.04 -1.37 10.64
N VAL A 43 -14.55 -0.41 11.40
CA VAL A 43 -15.39 -0.69 12.56
C VAL A 43 -16.77 -1.16 12.03
N VAL A 44 -17.30 -2.24 12.61
CA VAL A 44 -18.63 -2.78 12.28
C VAL A 44 -19.58 -2.50 13.42
N ASP A 45 -19.32 -3.07 14.59
CA ASP A 45 -20.05 -2.80 15.80
C ASP A 45 -19.22 -1.94 16.76
N GLU A 46 -19.88 -1.12 17.55
CA GLU A 46 -19.22 -0.30 18.54
C GLU A 46 -18.62 -1.17 19.66
N ALA A 47 -17.32 -0.99 19.89
CA ALA A 47 -16.63 -1.60 21.01
C ALA A 47 -16.94 -0.86 22.33
N PRO A 48 -16.71 -1.47 23.51
CA PRO A 48 -16.86 -0.80 24.80
C PRO A 48 -16.05 0.50 24.85
N ALA A 49 -16.57 1.52 25.54
CA ALA A 49 -15.93 2.82 25.63
C ALA A 49 -14.47 2.74 26.09
N GLY A 50 -13.56 3.29 25.30
CA GLY A 50 -12.12 3.26 25.55
C GLY A 50 -11.40 2.05 24.94
N VAL A 51 -12.09 1.08 24.35
CA VAL A 51 -11.51 -0.05 23.62
C VAL A 51 -11.48 0.29 22.12
N ARG A 52 -10.33 0.05 21.47
CA ARG A 52 -10.16 0.27 20.03
C ARG A 52 -9.37 -0.88 19.44
N LEU A 53 -10.06 -1.78 18.79
CA LEU A 53 -9.46 -2.99 18.23
C LEU A 53 -9.13 -2.79 16.74
N ARG A 54 -7.97 -3.31 16.35
CA ARG A 54 -7.52 -3.36 14.96
C ARG A 54 -6.79 -4.66 14.67
N THR A 55 -6.71 -5.01 13.40
CA THR A 55 -5.88 -6.10 12.90
C THR A 55 -4.78 -5.59 11.99
N LEU A 56 -3.65 -6.28 12.01
CA LEU A 56 -2.49 -5.95 11.18
C LEU A 56 -2.10 -7.21 10.38
N LEU A 57 -1.77 -7.00 9.12
CA LEU A 57 -1.22 -8.00 8.20
C LEU A 57 0.14 -7.53 7.69
N PRO A 58 1.04 -8.43 7.29
CA PRO A 58 2.27 -8.04 6.62
C PRO A 58 1.97 -7.43 5.25
N GLU A 59 2.68 -6.39 4.87
CA GLU A 59 2.54 -5.76 3.54
C GLU A 59 2.90 -6.70 2.40
N ARG A 60 3.74 -7.71 2.68
CA ARG A 60 4.20 -8.69 1.72
C ARG A 60 4.21 -10.08 2.31
N ILE A 61 3.80 -11.05 1.49
CA ILE A 61 3.98 -12.47 1.74
C ILE A 61 4.74 -13.10 0.59
N SER A 62 5.27 -14.30 0.79
CA SER A 62 5.96 -15.07 -0.24
C SER A 62 5.28 -16.43 -0.39
N VAL A 63 4.97 -16.81 -1.62
CA VAL A 63 4.39 -18.11 -1.95
C VAL A 63 5.49 -18.95 -2.58
N ASP A 64 5.80 -20.10 -1.97
CA ASP A 64 6.69 -21.08 -2.57
C ASP A 64 6.05 -21.67 -3.82
N ASN A 65 6.71 -21.54 -4.97
CA ASN A 65 6.13 -21.89 -6.27
C ASN A 65 5.98 -23.41 -6.46
N SER A 66 6.77 -24.22 -5.77
CA SER A 66 6.71 -25.68 -5.85
C SER A 66 5.60 -26.26 -4.99
N SER A 67 5.57 -25.89 -3.71
CA SER A 67 4.63 -26.42 -2.71
C SER A 67 3.34 -25.62 -2.61
N LYS A 68 3.28 -24.42 -3.21
CA LYS A 68 2.17 -23.45 -3.10
C LYS A 68 1.92 -22.97 -1.66
N LYS A 69 2.86 -23.19 -0.76
CA LYS A 69 2.73 -22.81 0.65
C LYS A 69 3.15 -21.37 0.89
N THR A 70 2.49 -20.75 1.86
CA THR A 70 2.82 -19.43 2.37
C THR A 70 2.57 -19.35 3.87
N ALA A 71 3.22 -18.38 4.53
CA ALA A 71 3.00 -18.06 5.92
C ALA A 71 2.63 -16.58 6.05
N ILE A 72 1.69 -16.28 6.94
CA ILE A 72 1.16 -14.95 7.20
C ILE A 72 1.16 -14.75 8.72
N THR A 73 1.51 -13.56 9.19
CA THR A 73 1.33 -13.19 10.60
C THR A 73 0.09 -12.30 10.70
N ALA A 74 -0.93 -12.77 11.40
CA ALA A 74 -2.12 -11.99 11.71
C ALA A 74 -2.00 -11.45 13.14
N THR A 75 -2.11 -10.14 13.35
CA THR A 75 -1.98 -9.50 14.65
C THR A 75 -3.27 -8.78 15.02
N VAL A 76 -3.74 -8.95 16.25
CA VAL A 76 -4.79 -8.13 16.85
C VAL A 76 -4.15 -7.15 17.81
N LYS A 77 -4.53 -5.90 17.76
CA LYS A 77 -4.03 -4.82 18.62
C LYS A 77 -5.18 -4.08 19.27
N ASN A 78 -5.06 -3.76 20.54
CA ASN A 78 -5.93 -2.82 21.22
C ASN A 78 -5.24 -1.45 21.28
N GLU A 79 -5.67 -0.52 20.46
CA GLU A 79 -5.15 0.87 20.41
C GLU A 79 -5.93 1.81 21.34
N GLY A 80 -6.86 1.26 22.11
CA GLY A 80 -7.64 2.01 23.08
C GLY A 80 -6.87 2.34 24.34
N THR A 81 -7.59 2.98 25.25
CA THR A 81 -7.10 3.39 26.59
C THR A 81 -7.56 2.48 27.71
N LYS A 82 -8.42 1.50 27.38
CA LYS A 82 -8.92 0.49 28.32
C LYS A 82 -8.70 -0.91 27.77
N ASP A 83 -8.60 -1.86 28.68
CA ASP A 83 -8.52 -3.28 28.35
C ASP A 83 -9.82 -3.74 27.69
N SER A 84 -9.73 -4.63 26.72
CA SER A 84 -10.91 -5.27 26.15
C SER A 84 -11.39 -6.40 27.05
N ASP A 85 -12.67 -6.72 26.96
CA ASP A 85 -13.18 -8.02 27.40
C ASP A 85 -12.58 -9.15 26.57
N GLY A 86 -12.96 -10.39 26.86
CA GLY A 86 -12.59 -11.54 26.04
C GLY A 86 -13.08 -11.36 24.58
N ILE A 87 -12.16 -11.48 23.64
CA ILE A 87 -12.42 -11.35 22.21
C ILE A 87 -11.86 -12.57 21.47
N ARG A 88 -12.30 -12.77 20.24
CA ARG A 88 -11.75 -13.75 19.32
C ARG A 88 -11.42 -13.13 17.97
N LEU A 89 -10.39 -13.64 17.32
CA LEU A 89 -10.04 -13.34 15.93
C LEU A 89 -10.54 -14.46 15.03
N LEU A 90 -11.20 -14.14 13.94
CA LEU A 90 -11.37 -15.08 12.85
C LEU A 90 -10.30 -14.83 11.78
N VAL A 91 -9.77 -15.90 11.21
CA VAL A 91 -8.85 -15.86 10.07
C VAL A 91 -9.50 -16.62 8.94
N VAL A 92 -9.96 -15.91 7.91
CA VAL A 92 -10.80 -16.47 6.85
C VAL A 92 -10.14 -16.28 5.49
N GLY A 93 -10.01 -17.36 4.72
CA GLY A 93 -9.44 -17.37 3.38
C GLY A 93 -10.49 -17.45 2.28
N PHE A 94 -10.20 -16.81 1.13
CA PHE A 94 -11.09 -16.73 -0.03
C PHE A 94 -10.30 -16.95 -1.33
N GLY A 95 -10.97 -17.51 -2.32
CA GLY A 95 -10.44 -17.67 -3.67
C GLY A 95 -9.17 -18.52 -3.70
N GLY A 96 -8.06 -17.97 -4.21
CA GLY A 96 -6.77 -18.66 -4.29
C GLY A 96 -6.09 -18.90 -2.95
N LEU A 97 -6.44 -18.16 -1.89
CA LEU A 97 -5.85 -18.32 -0.56
C LEU A 97 -6.69 -19.29 0.29
N LYS A 98 -6.10 -20.42 0.69
CA LYS A 98 -6.71 -21.39 1.60
C LYS A 98 -5.88 -21.49 2.88
N ILE A 99 -6.47 -21.11 4.01
CA ILE A 99 -5.84 -21.26 5.34
C ILE A 99 -5.84 -22.75 5.70
N THR A 100 -4.68 -23.28 6.04
CA THR A 100 -4.51 -24.69 6.36
C THR A 100 -4.28 -24.94 7.85
N ASP A 101 -3.73 -23.97 8.57
CA ASP A 101 -3.48 -24.05 10.00
C ASP A 101 -3.28 -22.65 10.59
N VAL A 102 -3.77 -22.46 11.81
CA VAL A 102 -3.45 -21.29 12.64
C VAL A 102 -3.12 -21.80 14.04
N ARG A 103 -1.90 -21.55 14.48
CA ARG A 103 -1.42 -22.08 15.75
C ARG A 103 -2.29 -21.58 16.93
N GLY A 104 -2.81 -22.51 17.73
CA GLY A 104 -3.64 -22.18 18.89
C GLY A 104 -5.09 -21.83 18.59
N CYS A 105 -5.54 -22.10 17.36
CA CYS A 105 -6.89 -21.82 16.88
C CYS A 105 -7.61 -23.11 16.45
N SER A 106 -8.94 -23.05 16.44
CA SER A 106 -9.79 -24.14 15.99
C SER A 106 -10.32 -23.87 14.58
N ALA A 107 -10.33 -24.88 13.71
CA ALA A 107 -10.93 -24.76 12.40
C ALA A 107 -12.44 -24.49 12.50
N ILE A 108 -12.95 -23.60 11.66
CA ILE A 108 -14.39 -23.35 11.49
C ILE A 108 -14.96 -24.44 10.58
N ALA A 109 -16.05 -25.07 11.00
CA ALA A 109 -16.71 -26.06 10.17
C ALA A 109 -17.21 -25.43 8.87
N GLU A 110 -17.18 -26.19 7.76
CA GLU A 110 -17.51 -25.69 6.43
C GLU A 110 -18.89 -25.01 6.37
N LYS A 111 -19.89 -25.60 7.05
CA LYS A 111 -21.26 -25.05 7.13
C LYS A 111 -21.35 -23.70 7.87
N ASP A 112 -20.36 -23.37 8.69
CA ASP A 112 -20.31 -22.16 9.52
C ASP A 112 -19.34 -21.11 8.93
N LEU A 113 -18.73 -21.42 7.79
CA LEU A 113 -17.85 -20.48 7.08
C LEU A 113 -18.66 -19.31 6.49
N PRO A 114 -18.10 -18.10 6.47
CA PRO A 114 -18.69 -16.98 5.74
C PRO A 114 -18.90 -17.31 4.26
N GLU A 115 -19.96 -16.77 3.68
CA GLU A 115 -20.28 -16.96 2.26
C GLU A 115 -19.09 -16.61 1.35
N GLY A 116 -18.82 -17.48 0.36
CA GLY A 116 -17.73 -17.32 -0.60
C GLY A 116 -16.33 -17.59 -0.06
N SER A 117 -16.18 -17.88 1.24
CA SER A 117 -14.90 -18.32 1.80
C SER A 117 -14.67 -19.82 1.57
N ASN A 118 -13.42 -20.24 1.67
CA ASN A 118 -13.02 -21.65 1.45
C ASN A 118 -12.30 -22.27 2.65
N SER A 119 -12.01 -21.47 3.67
CA SER A 119 -11.30 -21.91 4.88
C SER A 119 -11.43 -20.85 5.98
N GLY A 120 -11.38 -21.29 7.22
CA GLY A 120 -11.45 -20.37 8.35
C GLY A 120 -11.01 -21.00 9.66
N PHE A 121 -10.49 -20.18 10.55
CA PHE A 121 -10.06 -20.54 11.90
C PHE A 121 -10.57 -19.48 12.89
N SER A 122 -10.97 -19.94 14.08
CA SER A 122 -11.34 -19.12 15.21
C SER A 122 -10.26 -19.19 16.27
N CYS A 123 -9.69 -18.04 16.61
CA CYS A 123 -8.57 -17.87 17.53
C CYS A 123 -9.03 -17.18 18.80
N PRO A 124 -8.94 -17.79 19.97
CA PRO A 124 -9.21 -17.13 21.24
C PRO A 124 -8.09 -16.09 21.51
N VAL A 125 -8.45 -14.83 21.68
CA VAL A 125 -7.50 -13.77 22.05
C VAL A 125 -7.53 -13.54 23.57
N GLY A 126 -8.69 -13.72 24.21
CA GLY A 126 -8.91 -13.36 25.60
C GLY A 126 -9.00 -11.85 25.81
N PRO A 127 -8.92 -11.36 27.06
CA PRO A 127 -8.78 -9.94 27.35
C PRO A 127 -7.46 -9.40 26.80
N LEU A 128 -7.52 -8.28 26.08
CA LEU A 128 -6.34 -7.64 25.49
C LEU A 128 -6.14 -6.25 26.12
N ALA A 129 -5.08 -6.10 26.89
CA ALA A 129 -4.79 -4.86 27.59
C ALA A 129 -4.58 -3.68 26.63
N ALA A 130 -4.84 -2.46 27.11
CA ALA A 130 -4.63 -1.23 26.38
C ALA A 130 -3.19 -1.13 25.81
N GLY A 131 -3.05 -0.79 24.55
CA GLY A 131 -1.77 -0.69 23.85
C GLY A 131 -1.07 -2.02 23.54
N LYS A 132 -1.65 -3.18 23.91
CA LYS A 132 -1.06 -4.50 23.68
C LYS A 132 -1.58 -5.14 22.40
N SER A 133 -0.83 -6.14 21.95
CA SER A 133 -1.16 -6.93 20.75
C SER A 133 -0.87 -8.41 20.96
N THR A 134 -1.59 -9.25 20.21
CA THR A 134 -1.39 -10.70 20.13
C THR A 134 -1.28 -11.09 18.67
N SER A 135 -0.30 -11.95 18.32
CA SER A 135 -0.04 -12.38 16.93
C SER A 135 -0.24 -13.88 16.78
N TYR A 136 -0.74 -14.27 15.62
CA TYR A 136 -0.98 -15.64 15.23
C TYR A 136 -0.19 -16.00 13.96
N ALA A 137 0.50 -17.12 14.02
CA ALA A 137 1.17 -17.69 12.86
C ALA A 137 0.14 -18.48 12.02
N VAL A 138 -0.14 -17.98 10.83
CA VAL A 138 -1.08 -18.54 9.88
C VAL A 138 -0.31 -19.29 8.80
N ARG A 139 -0.66 -20.55 8.54
CA ARG A 139 -0.18 -21.32 7.41
C ARG A 139 -1.27 -21.43 6.35
N ALA A 140 -0.89 -21.29 5.11
CA ALA A 140 -1.84 -21.34 4.00
C ALA A 140 -1.21 -21.95 2.76
N THR A 141 -2.05 -22.33 1.82
CA THR A 141 -1.69 -22.56 0.42
C THR A 141 -2.26 -21.45 -0.43
N TYR A 142 -1.59 -21.14 -1.53
CA TYR A 142 -2.02 -20.09 -2.44
C TYR A 142 -2.00 -20.60 -3.90
N ASP A 143 -3.15 -20.63 -4.53
CA ASP A 143 -3.29 -20.88 -5.97
C ASP A 143 -3.04 -19.55 -6.72
N LEU A 144 -1.85 -19.41 -7.29
CA LEU A 144 -1.42 -18.20 -8.00
C LEU A 144 -2.22 -17.93 -9.29
N SER A 145 -3.01 -18.93 -9.77
CA SER A 145 -3.90 -18.74 -10.92
C SER A 145 -5.19 -17.99 -10.56
N LYS A 146 -5.46 -17.75 -9.28
CA LYS A 146 -6.67 -17.12 -8.76
C LYS A 146 -6.34 -15.97 -7.84
N ALA A 147 -7.21 -14.97 -7.77
CA ALA A 147 -7.12 -13.96 -6.74
C ALA A 147 -7.39 -14.59 -5.37
N GLY A 148 -6.47 -14.38 -4.43
CA GLY A 148 -6.61 -14.83 -3.05
C GLY A 148 -6.82 -13.66 -2.11
N LYS A 149 -7.76 -13.80 -1.15
CA LYS A 149 -8.06 -12.74 -0.18
C LYS A 149 -8.09 -13.31 1.23
N ILE A 150 -7.81 -12.44 2.21
CA ILE A 150 -7.92 -12.76 3.64
C ILE A 150 -8.89 -11.78 4.32
N CYS A 151 -9.65 -12.28 5.28
CA CYS A 151 -10.49 -11.47 6.13
C CYS A 151 -10.19 -11.77 7.60
N LEU A 152 -10.08 -10.72 8.41
CA LEU A 152 -9.74 -10.78 9.84
C LEU A 152 -10.80 -10.05 10.67
N PRO A 153 -11.98 -10.66 10.92
CA PRO A 153 -12.94 -10.12 11.88
C PRO A 153 -12.45 -10.31 13.32
N VAL A 154 -12.55 -9.27 14.15
CA VAL A 154 -12.39 -9.33 15.60
C VAL A 154 -13.77 -9.25 16.24
N GLN A 155 -14.15 -10.28 16.97
CA GLN A 155 -15.50 -10.45 17.52
C GLN A 155 -15.49 -10.56 19.05
N SER A 156 -16.66 -10.33 19.63
CA SER A 156 -16.93 -10.78 21.02
C SER A 156 -16.77 -12.30 21.12
N THR A 157 -16.46 -12.81 22.30
CA THR A 157 -16.25 -14.25 22.51
C THR A 157 -17.45 -15.09 22.08
N ASP A 158 -18.67 -14.58 22.26
CA ASP A 158 -19.92 -15.24 21.84
C ASP A 158 -20.22 -15.07 20.34
N GLY A 159 -19.44 -14.24 19.63
CA GLY A 159 -19.58 -14.00 18.19
C GLY A 159 -20.73 -13.12 17.76
N LYS A 160 -21.49 -12.54 18.70
CA LYS A 160 -22.65 -11.71 18.38
C LYS A 160 -22.30 -10.32 17.86
N LYS A 161 -21.12 -9.81 18.23
CA LYS A 161 -20.63 -8.50 17.80
C LYS A 161 -19.32 -8.66 17.05
N THR A 162 -19.14 -7.88 15.97
CA THR A 162 -17.89 -7.74 15.24
C THR A 162 -17.37 -6.32 15.43
N PHE A 163 -16.40 -6.14 16.31
CA PHE A 163 -15.86 -4.81 16.63
C PHE A 163 -15.00 -4.22 15.53
N TRP A 164 -14.30 -5.08 14.81
CA TRP A 164 -13.42 -4.69 13.72
C TRP A 164 -13.41 -5.77 12.63
N GLN A 165 -13.38 -5.36 11.39
CA GLN A 165 -13.22 -6.27 10.26
C GLN A 165 -12.21 -5.69 9.28
N GLN A 166 -11.11 -6.39 9.08
CA GLN A 166 -10.19 -6.12 7.99
C GLN A 166 -10.50 -7.07 6.83
N GLY A 167 -10.75 -6.49 5.67
CA GLY A 167 -10.97 -7.26 4.45
C GLY A 167 -12.43 -7.66 4.16
N PRO A 168 -12.60 -8.52 3.14
CA PRO A 168 -11.57 -9.31 2.43
C PRO A 168 -10.54 -8.47 1.68
N VAL A 169 -9.26 -8.60 2.04
CA VAL A 169 -8.13 -7.88 1.43
C VAL A 169 -7.35 -8.83 0.53
N PRO A 170 -7.05 -8.46 -0.74
CA PRO A 170 -6.28 -9.31 -1.62
C PRO A 170 -4.79 -9.32 -1.26
N PHE A 171 -4.15 -10.45 -1.51
CA PHE A 171 -2.71 -10.57 -1.72
C PHE A 171 -2.48 -10.89 -3.19
N GLY A 172 -1.68 -10.09 -3.88
CA GLY A 172 -1.46 -10.30 -5.30
C GLY A 172 -0.15 -9.75 -5.81
N THR A 173 0.11 -10.00 -7.09
CA THR A 173 1.28 -9.49 -7.80
C THR A 173 0.91 -9.14 -9.23
N THR A 174 1.52 -8.07 -9.74
CA THR A 174 1.48 -7.71 -11.17
C THR A 174 2.63 -8.34 -11.97
N ASN A 175 3.62 -8.92 -11.24
CA ASN A 175 4.80 -9.55 -11.81
C ASN A 175 4.94 -10.99 -11.28
N PRO A 176 4.14 -11.95 -11.77
CA PRO A 176 4.29 -13.33 -11.39
C PRO A 176 5.67 -13.85 -11.82
N SER A 177 6.31 -14.62 -10.95
CA SER A 177 7.65 -15.16 -11.18
C SER A 177 7.62 -16.70 -11.15
N PRO A 178 6.97 -17.37 -12.10
CA PRO A 178 6.73 -18.81 -12.04
C PRO A 178 8.02 -19.66 -12.01
N ASN A 179 9.10 -19.14 -12.60
CA ASN A 179 10.41 -19.80 -12.64
C ASN A 179 11.31 -19.50 -11.43
N ALA A 180 10.89 -18.60 -10.54
CA ALA A 180 11.59 -18.34 -9.29
C ALA A 180 11.21 -19.38 -8.23
N PRO A 181 12.02 -19.58 -7.17
CA PRO A 181 11.66 -20.46 -6.06
C PRO A 181 10.37 -20.03 -5.36
N ALA A 182 10.11 -18.73 -5.32
CA ALA A 182 8.93 -18.16 -4.69
C ALA A 182 8.44 -16.90 -5.41
N THR A 183 7.12 -16.65 -5.30
CA THR A 183 6.47 -15.45 -5.83
C THR A 183 6.09 -14.51 -4.68
N PRO A 184 6.58 -13.25 -4.64
CA PRO A 184 6.16 -12.27 -3.67
C PRO A 184 4.76 -11.72 -4.04
N LEU A 185 3.89 -11.61 -3.03
CA LEU A 185 2.57 -11.00 -3.15
C LEU A 185 2.48 -9.79 -2.22
N LEU A 186 1.84 -8.74 -2.68
CA LEU A 186 1.61 -7.50 -1.92
C LEU A 186 0.16 -7.43 -1.42
N LEU A 187 0.02 -7.00 -0.18
CA LEU A 187 -1.28 -6.73 0.43
C LEU A 187 -1.99 -5.60 -0.34
N GLY A 188 -3.27 -5.82 -0.61
CA GLY A 188 -4.11 -4.85 -1.31
C GLY A 188 -3.86 -4.77 -2.82
N THR A 189 -3.13 -5.71 -3.39
CA THR A 189 -2.89 -5.83 -4.83
C THR A 189 -3.69 -7.01 -5.35
N ASP A 190 -4.45 -6.79 -6.43
CA ASP A 190 -5.13 -7.88 -7.12
C ASP A 190 -4.10 -8.70 -7.89
N ASN A 191 -4.18 -10.04 -7.73
CA ASN A 191 -3.34 -10.93 -8.49
C ASN A 191 -3.80 -10.97 -9.96
N LYS A 192 -2.88 -10.66 -10.88
CA LYS A 192 -3.10 -10.95 -12.30
C LYS A 192 -2.56 -12.35 -12.55
N PRO A 193 -3.43 -13.32 -12.89
CA PRO A 193 -2.97 -14.68 -13.18
C PRO A 193 -1.89 -14.65 -14.24
N ALA A 194 -0.80 -15.40 -14.03
CA ALA A 194 0.13 -15.66 -15.11
C ALA A 194 -0.64 -16.40 -16.21
N ALA A 195 -0.65 -15.85 -17.43
CA ALA A 195 -1.27 -16.55 -18.56
C ALA A 195 -0.58 -17.93 -18.72
N PRO A 196 -1.33 -19.02 -18.89
CA PRO A 196 -0.73 -20.31 -19.18
C PRO A 196 0.06 -20.21 -20.49
N GLY A 197 1.39 -20.39 -20.45
CA GLY A 197 2.23 -20.50 -21.64
C GLY A 197 2.82 -19.21 -22.21
N GLY A 198 2.87 -18.13 -21.44
CA GLY A 198 3.57 -16.92 -21.86
C GLY A 198 5.02 -16.89 -21.40
N ASP A 199 5.95 -17.39 -22.21
CA ASP A 199 7.40 -17.06 -22.13
C ASP A 199 7.64 -15.59 -22.57
N GLU A 200 6.73 -14.70 -22.26
CA GLU A 200 6.94 -13.29 -22.53
C GLU A 200 7.87 -12.73 -21.44
N LEU A 201 9.16 -12.73 -21.77
CA LEU A 201 10.17 -11.96 -21.02
C LEU A 201 9.62 -10.57 -20.79
N PRO A 202 9.82 -9.99 -19.58
CA PRO A 202 9.43 -8.61 -19.34
C PRO A 202 9.96 -7.76 -20.48
N LYS A 203 9.06 -7.09 -21.22
CA LYS A 203 9.45 -6.12 -22.24
C LYS A 203 10.15 -4.96 -21.55
N THR A 204 11.42 -5.15 -21.19
CA THR A 204 12.35 -4.07 -20.85
C THR A 204 12.85 -3.35 -22.10
N GLY A 205 12.15 -3.52 -23.22
CA GLY A 205 12.36 -2.79 -24.46
C GLY A 205 11.67 -1.44 -24.37
N VAL A 206 12.42 -0.42 -24.70
CA VAL A 206 11.99 0.96 -24.89
C VAL A 206 10.68 0.97 -25.69
N GLY A 207 9.56 1.29 -25.02
CA GLY A 207 8.26 1.37 -25.66
C GLY A 207 8.30 2.36 -26.83
N ARG A 208 7.47 2.15 -27.83
CA ARG A 208 7.33 3.02 -29.00
C ARG A 208 7.07 4.51 -28.67
N ASP A 209 6.82 4.83 -27.43
CA ASP A 209 6.54 6.18 -26.95
C ASP A 209 7.79 7.04 -26.64
N VAL A 210 9.02 6.51 -26.80
CA VAL A 210 10.27 7.29 -26.68
C VAL A 210 10.72 7.96 -27.98
N LEU A 211 10.00 7.75 -29.10
CA LEU A 211 10.29 8.43 -30.36
C LEU A 211 10.28 9.98 -30.24
N PRO A 212 9.38 10.65 -29.48
CA PRO A 212 9.42 12.10 -29.34
C PRO A 212 10.64 12.61 -28.58
N LEU A 213 11.18 11.84 -27.62
CA LEU A 213 12.35 12.24 -26.82
C LEU A 213 13.65 12.14 -27.64
N GLY A 214 13.78 11.13 -28.54
CA GLY A 214 14.91 11.01 -29.42
C GLY A 214 14.96 12.14 -30.51
N ALA A 215 13.79 12.55 -31.00
CA ALA A 215 13.69 13.65 -31.97
C ALA A 215 14.03 15.00 -31.35
N ALA A 216 13.64 15.24 -30.09
CA ALA A 216 13.99 16.45 -29.33
C ALA A 216 15.50 16.55 -29.06
N GLY A 217 16.15 15.43 -28.76
CA GLY A 217 17.61 15.36 -28.54
C GLY A 217 18.39 15.68 -29.83
N ALA A 218 17.97 15.15 -30.96
CA ALA A 218 18.61 15.43 -32.26
C ALA A 218 18.47 16.90 -32.68
N ALA A 219 17.33 17.53 -32.42
CA ALA A 219 17.10 18.94 -32.70
C ALA A 219 18.02 19.86 -31.86
N LEU A 220 18.25 19.56 -30.60
CA LEU A 220 19.15 20.32 -29.72
C LEU A 220 20.61 20.24 -30.16
N ILE A 221 21.06 19.08 -30.65
CA ILE A 221 22.42 18.90 -31.18
C ILE A 221 22.60 19.72 -32.48
N ALA A 222 21.59 19.75 -33.35
CA ALA A 222 21.66 20.52 -34.59
C ALA A 222 21.73 22.04 -34.35
N VAL A 223 20.95 22.57 -33.41
CA VAL A 223 20.97 23.97 -33.00
C VAL A 223 22.31 24.34 -32.37
N GLY A 224 22.86 23.46 -31.51
CA GLY A 224 24.17 23.66 -30.91
C GLY A 224 25.31 23.72 -31.93
N ALA A 225 25.30 22.84 -32.93
CA ALA A 225 26.31 22.81 -34.00
C ALA A 225 26.26 24.06 -34.88
N ALA A 226 25.05 24.53 -35.23
CA ALA A 226 24.85 25.74 -36.03
C ALA A 226 25.35 27.00 -35.26
N GLY A 227 25.10 27.07 -33.95
CA GLY A 227 25.56 28.19 -33.12
C GLY A 227 27.09 28.26 -33.04
N VAL A 228 27.77 27.11 -32.89
CA VAL A 228 29.25 27.04 -32.85
C VAL A 228 29.85 27.44 -34.22
N TRP A 229 29.22 27.01 -35.32
CA TRP A 229 29.71 27.34 -36.65
C TRP A 229 29.58 28.85 -36.94
N TRP A 230 28.48 29.48 -36.54
CA TRP A 230 28.27 30.92 -36.72
C TRP A 230 29.20 31.76 -35.83
N SER A 231 29.44 31.38 -34.62
CA SER A 231 30.37 32.07 -33.70
C SER A 231 31.82 32.03 -34.19
N ARG A 232 32.22 31.01 -34.97
CA ARG A 232 33.55 30.93 -35.58
C ARG A 232 33.71 31.82 -36.80
N ARG A 233 32.66 32.04 -37.58
CA ARG A 233 32.70 32.93 -38.73
C ARG A 233 32.87 34.42 -38.39
N GLY A 234 32.25 34.87 -37.30
CA GLY A 234 32.35 36.25 -36.85
C GLY A 234 33.70 36.67 -36.27
N ARG A 235 34.68 35.77 -36.11
CA ARG A 235 36.03 36.06 -35.62
C ARG A 235 37.08 36.19 -36.72
N GLN A 236 36.73 36.07 -37.99
CA GLN A 236 37.70 36.19 -39.07
C GLN A 236 37.62 37.54 -39.83
N GLU A 237 36.79 38.48 -39.36
CA GLU A 237 36.64 39.82 -39.96
C GLU A 237 37.06 40.96 -39.06
N THR A 238 38.06 40.76 -38.19
CA THR A 238 38.74 41.88 -37.46
C THR A 238 40.23 41.77 -37.58
#